data_9a4b98ea0e465962136a330f639b2505
#
_entry.id   9a4b98ea0e465962136a330f639b2505
#
_cell.length_a   1.000
_cell.length_b   1.000
_cell.length_c   1.000
_cell.angle_alpha   90.00
_cell.angle_beta   90.00
_cell.angle_gamma   90.00
#
_symmetry.space_group_name_H-M   'P 1'
#
loop_
_entity.id
_entity.type
_entity.pdbx_description
1 polymer ?
#
loop_
_entity_poly.entity_id
_entity_poly.type
_entity_poly.pdbx_seq_one_letter_code
_entity_poly.pdbx_strand_id
1 'polypeptide(L)'
;MTDRRTFLRGAAIAAFLVQEQIGKAASATDAALDRFIETYMRAMNSPGLTLGLANRQGTVRVASFGFSDLESKERVSTDQLFQIGSITKSFVALTLLQLRDEKKLDLHRPILEYLPWLPIETNYGPITPHHLLTHSSGLPNALGFCLTDPAARFVQAHRPGEHFHYCNLGFDLLGRLITKLDGRPWPESVRKRIFEPLGMTSSFAVINNETRLRTAKNYMPFWDDRGYPRHGQIAPAGNMLFENAAGSICSTPGDMARYMQMLLRKGEGIVSAEGFALFCKPNIEARELSPTAQYGYGIGVDQMDSHTILRHTGGMASFSSSLIVDLDGGVAAFASVNAQFGYRPNPVTQFAVQLMNAQSEIKAPELPDPMQVKNAADYVGTFESDTGRKLEVTNEGSGLTLIAADKQPIPLQHEGGDVFLALSPAWQTFPVQFGRADGKVCELAHGGEWYVNANYTSPRRFDVPAEYQALVGHYCSDSPWRRSVRIVIRKGKLWMDGSAPLEPLGKGLFRIGEESHGPDTAEFLHLADGKALLLKVNGGDLWRIETA
;
A
#
# COMPACT_ATOMS: atom_id res chain seq x y z
N MET A 1 -45.41 32.26 -41.35
CA MET A 1 -44.05 32.79 -41.06
C MET A 1 -43.88 32.85 -39.55
N THR A 2 -43.38 31.82 -38.96
CA THR A 2 -43.09 31.76 -37.52
C THR A 2 -41.86 32.63 -37.27
N ASP A 3 -42.05 33.63 -36.43
CA ASP A 3 -41.07 34.68 -36.15
C ASP A 3 -39.74 34.09 -35.60
N ARG A 4 -38.66 34.38 -36.29
CA ARG A 4 -37.28 34.00 -35.97
C ARG A 4 -36.88 34.40 -34.52
N ARG A 5 -37.53 35.44 -33.96
CA ARG A 5 -37.31 35.92 -32.59
C ARG A 5 -37.91 35.00 -31.55
N THR A 6 -39.04 34.33 -31.83
CA THR A 6 -39.67 33.37 -30.93
C THR A 6 -38.89 32.08 -30.87
N PHE A 7 -38.31 31.63 -32.01
CA PHE A 7 -37.46 30.44 -32.05
C PHE A 7 -36.13 30.62 -31.29
N LEU A 8 -35.51 31.81 -31.41
CA LEU A 8 -34.25 32.12 -30.70
C LEU A 8 -34.46 32.28 -29.18
N ARG A 9 -35.63 32.79 -28.74
CA ARG A 9 -35.97 32.88 -27.33
C ARG A 9 -36.26 31.52 -26.71
N GLY A 10 -36.93 30.62 -27.43
CA GLY A 10 -37.18 29.25 -26.99
C GLY A 10 -35.88 28.44 -26.87
N ALA A 11 -34.95 28.57 -27.81
CA ALA A 11 -33.65 27.91 -27.77
C ALA A 11 -32.75 28.44 -26.65
N ALA A 12 -32.76 29.74 -26.33
CA ALA A 12 -32.00 30.34 -25.27
C ALA A 12 -32.55 29.92 -23.86
N ILE A 13 -33.88 29.84 -23.71
CA ILE A 13 -34.50 29.36 -22.47
C ILE A 13 -34.25 27.87 -22.25
N ALA A 14 -34.33 27.04 -23.31
CA ALA A 14 -34.01 25.63 -23.22
C ALA A 14 -32.53 25.40 -22.86
N ALA A 15 -31.60 26.14 -23.47
CA ALA A 15 -30.18 26.08 -23.14
C ALA A 15 -29.90 26.53 -21.69
N PHE A 16 -30.57 27.57 -21.22
CA PHE A 16 -30.45 28.04 -19.83
C PHE A 16 -30.99 27.04 -18.81
N LEU A 17 -32.15 26.43 -19.09
CA LEU A 17 -32.74 25.40 -18.23
C LEU A 17 -31.89 24.10 -18.22
N VAL A 18 -31.31 23.72 -19.34
CA VAL A 18 -30.37 22.58 -19.42
C VAL A 18 -29.10 22.88 -18.63
N GLN A 19 -28.57 24.10 -18.74
CA GLN A 19 -27.37 24.49 -17.98
C GLN A 19 -27.63 24.60 -16.48
N GLU A 20 -28.83 25.07 -16.07
CA GLU A 20 -29.25 25.09 -14.67
C GLU A 20 -29.49 23.70 -14.10
N GLN A 21 -30.04 22.76 -14.89
CA GLN A 21 -30.20 21.36 -14.48
C GLN A 21 -28.85 20.64 -14.36
N ILE A 22 -27.91 20.88 -15.30
CA ILE A 22 -26.55 20.35 -15.24
C ILE A 22 -25.82 20.91 -14.01
N GLY A 23 -25.94 22.20 -13.72
CA GLY A 23 -25.35 22.82 -12.53
C GLY A 23 -25.92 22.27 -11.21
N LYS A 24 -27.24 22.01 -11.13
CA LYS A 24 -27.87 21.40 -9.97
C LYS A 24 -27.48 19.92 -9.80
N ALA A 25 -27.35 19.17 -10.89
CA ALA A 25 -26.91 17.77 -10.86
C ALA A 25 -25.44 17.67 -10.43
N ALA A 26 -24.56 18.51 -10.94
CA ALA A 26 -23.15 18.55 -10.55
C ALA A 26 -23.01 18.90 -9.05
N SER A 27 -23.77 19.89 -8.54
CA SER A 27 -23.73 20.24 -7.12
C SER A 27 -24.29 19.12 -6.20
N ALA A 28 -25.27 18.35 -6.67
CA ALA A 28 -25.82 17.23 -5.90
C ALA A 28 -24.81 16.06 -5.83
N THR A 29 -24.12 15.78 -6.93
CA THR A 29 -23.05 14.76 -7.02
C THR A 29 -21.88 15.13 -6.10
N ASP A 30 -21.45 16.40 -6.13
CA ASP A 30 -20.40 16.91 -5.25
C ASP A 30 -20.80 16.78 -3.77
N ALA A 31 -22.03 17.16 -3.43
CA ALA A 31 -22.52 17.06 -2.05
C ALA A 31 -22.64 15.60 -1.56
N ALA A 32 -22.97 14.65 -2.45
CA ALA A 32 -22.98 13.23 -2.11
C ALA A 32 -21.57 12.71 -1.83
N LEU A 33 -20.60 13.08 -2.67
CA LEU A 33 -19.20 12.73 -2.47
C LEU A 33 -18.63 13.34 -1.19
N ASP A 34 -18.93 14.59 -0.91
CA ASP A 34 -18.47 15.29 0.32
C ASP A 34 -18.97 14.60 1.58
N ARG A 35 -20.27 14.27 1.63
CA ARG A 35 -20.84 13.51 2.75
C ARG A 35 -20.18 12.14 2.93
N PHE A 36 -19.87 11.46 1.83
CA PHE A 36 -19.17 10.19 1.90
C PHE A 36 -17.74 10.36 2.41
N ILE A 37 -16.99 11.35 1.91
CA ILE A 37 -15.62 11.64 2.38
C ILE A 37 -15.61 11.95 3.88
N GLU A 38 -16.54 12.77 4.37
CA GLU A 38 -16.63 13.05 5.81
C GLU A 38 -16.95 11.81 6.62
N THR A 39 -17.82 10.93 6.10
CA THR A 39 -18.15 9.65 6.74
C THR A 39 -16.95 8.72 6.75
N TYR A 40 -16.22 8.62 5.63
CA TYR A 40 -14.98 7.87 5.53
C TYR A 40 -13.93 8.38 6.53
N MET A 41 -13.70 9.69 6.58
CA MET A 41 -12.71 10.28 7.50
C MET A 41 -13.04 9.99 8.97
N ARG A 42 -14.32 10.07 9.35
CA ARG A 42 -14.75 9.70 10.72
C ARG A 42 -14.55 8.21 10.98
N ALA A 43 -14.99 7.34 10.06
CA ALA A 43 -14.86 5.89 10.21
C ALA A 43 -13.40 5.43 10.31
N MET A 44 -12.49 6.11 9.61
CA MET A 44 -11.06 5.77 9.57
C MET A 44 -10.18 6.58 10.52
N ASN A 45 -10.76 7.51 11.30
CA ASN A 45 -10.00 8.44 12.13
C ASN A 45 -8.93 9.23 11.32
N SER A 46 -9.26 9.60 10.07
CA SER A 46 -8.33 10.26 9.16
C SER A 46 -8.23 11.75 9.47
N PRO A 47 -7.03 12.32 9.73
CA PRO A 47 -6.90 13.73 10.10
C PRO A 47 -7.28 14.70 8.99
N GLY A 48 -6.76 14.47 7.79
CA GLY A 48 -6.96 15.31 6.62
C GLY A 48 -6.92 14.52 5.33
N LEU A 49 -7.61 15.04 4.30
CA LEU A 49 -7.70 14.42 2.99
C LEU A 49 -7.67 15.49 1.89
N THR A 50 -7.01 15.16 0.78
CA THR A 50 -7.04 15.93 -0.46
C THR A 50 -7.62 15.10 -1.59
N LEU A 51 -8.37 15.74 -2.50
CA LEU A 51 -9.09 15.12 -3.62
C LEU A 51 -8.82 15.86 -4.92
N GLY A 52 -8.51 15.13 -5.99
CA GLY A 52 -8.48 15.61 -7.36
C GLY A 52 -9.36 14.75 -8.26
N LEU A 53 -10.22 15.37 -9.05
CA LEU A 53 -11.07 14.71 -10.05
C LEU A 53 -10.72 15.27 -11.44
N ALA A 54 -10.67 14.40 -12.42
CA ALA A 54 -10.37 14.78 -13.81
C ALA A 54 -11.25 14.00 -14.80
N ASN A 55 -11.42 14.59 -15.98
CA ASN A 55 -11.93 13.92 -17.16
C ASN A 55 -11.00 14.19 -18.37
N ARG A 56 -11.37 13.71 -19.57
CA ARG A 56 -10.56 13.94 -20.78
C ARG A 56 -10.40 15.41 -21.13
N GLN A 57 -11.31 16.29 -20.70
CA GLN A 57 -11.31 17.73 -21.00
C GLN A 57 -10.41 18.52 -20.04
N GLY A 58 -10.24 18.05 -18.80
CA GLY A 58 -9.40 18.71 -17.80
C GLY A 58 -9.71 18.34 -16.37
N THR A 59 -9.26 19.20 -15.46
CA THR A 59 -9.59 19.10 -14.04
C THR A 59 -11.09 19.39 -13.83
N VAL A 60 -11.78 18.47 -13.18
CA VAL A 60 -13.21 18.61 -12.83
C VAL A 60 -13.37 19.27 -11.48
N ARG A 61 -12.60 18.79 -10.48
CA ARG A 61 -12.69 19.30 -9.12
C ARG A 61 -11.37 19.10 -8.39
N VAL A 62 -11.04 20.05 -7.51
CA VAL A 62 -10.00 19.97 -6.50
C VAL A 62 -10.60 20.36 -5.16
N ALA A 63 -10.40 19.53 -4.13
CA ALA A 63 -10.96 19.76 -2.81
C ALA A 63 -10.03 19.25 -1.70
N SER A 64 -10.25 19.75 -0.49
CA SER A 64 -9.54 19.33 0.72
C SER A 64 -10.48 19.27 1.91
N PHE A 65 -10.23 18.36 2.85
CA PHE A 65 -11.07 18.08 4.00
C PHE A 65 -10.22 17.90 5.26
N GLY A 66 -10.78 18.22 6.42
CA GLY A 66 -10.13 18.00 7.70
C GLY A 66 -8.95 18.95 7.96
N PHE A 67 -7.94 18.44 8.65
CA PHE A 67 -6.84 19.21 9.19
C PHE A 67 -5.49 18.74 8.67
N SER A 68 -4.64 19.68 8.28
CA SER A 68 -3.22 19.45 8.05
C SER A 68 -2.46 19.39 9.37
N ASP A 69 -2.91 20.13 10.38
CA ASP A 69 -2.34 20.13 11.73
C ASP A 69 -3.47 20.01 12.77
N LEU A 70 -3.49 18.90 13.51
CA LEU A 70 -4.50 18.63 14.53
C LEU A 70 -4.33 19.51 15.78
N GLU A 71 -3.09 19.91 16.10
CA GLU A 71 -2.80 20.72 17.27
C GLU A 71 -3.25 22.17 17.09
N SER A 72 -2.79 22.80 16.00
CA SER A 72 -3.18 24.18 15.65
C SER A 72 -4.54 24.27 15.00
N LYS A 73 -5.16 23.15 14.62
CA LYS A 73 -6.41 23.06 13.84
C LYS A 73 -6.31 23.73 12.46
N GLU A 74 -5.10 23.75 11.88
CA GLU A 74 -4.90 24.22 10.53
C GLU A 74 -5.61 23.30 9.53
N ARG A 75 -6.43 23.88 8.66
CA ARG A 75 -7.14 23.12 7.62
C ARG A 75 -6.19 22.65 6.53
N VAL A 76 -6.49 21.49 5.93
CA VAL A 76 -5.81 21.07 4.70
C VAL A 76 -6.08 22.10 3.60
N SER A 77 -5.02 22.54 2.94
CA SER A 77 -5.10 23.35 1.72
C SER A 77 -4.85 22.49 0.48
N THR A 78 -5.49 22.81 -0.63
CA THR A 78 -5.27 22.17 -1.93
C THR A 78 -3.89 22.42 -2.52
N ASP A 79 -3.14 23.38 -1.96
CA ASP A 79 -1.77 23.73 -2.36
C ASP A 79 -0.71 23.00 -1.51
N GLN A 80 -1.13 22.33 -0.44
CA GLN A 80 -0.22 21.53 0.38
C GLN A 80 0.19 20.25 -0.34
N LEU A 81 1.45 19.87 -0.13
CA LEU A 81 2.03 18.65 -0.69
C LEU A 81 1.66 17.42 0.15
N PHE A 82 1.31 16.36 -0.54
CA PHE A 82 1.14 15.02 0.01
C PHE A 82 2.11 14.06 -0.69
N GLN A 83 2.80 13.20 0.05
CA GLN A 83 3.59 12.14 -0.56
C GLN A 83 2.65 11.10 -1.16
N ILE A 84 2.77 10.86 -2.48
CA ILE A 84 1.85 9.97 -3.20
C ILE A 84 2.27 8.50 -3.16
N GLY A 85 3.39 8.21 -2.50
CA GLY A 85 3.88 6.85 -2.32
C GLY A 85 4.07 6.11 -3.65
N SER A 86 3.69 4.86 -3.68
CA SER A 86 3.93 3.98 -4.84
C SER A 86 3.24 4.38 -6.14
N ILE A 87 2.36 5.39 -6.15
CA ILE A 87 1.88 6.01 -7.39
C ILE A 87 3.08 6.57 -8.20
N THR A 88 4.19 6.92 -7.53
CA THR A 88 5.49 7.26 -8.12
C THR A 88 5.93 6.27 -9.20
N LYS A 89 5.65 4.98 -9.03
CA LYS A 89 6.07 3.92 -9.95
C LYS A 89 5.55 4.14 -11.37
N SER A 90 4.35 4.67 -11.52
CA SER A 90 3.77 4.97 -12.83
C SER A 90 4.52 6.09 -13.55
N PHE A 91 5.04 7.09 -12.84
CA PHE A 91 5.89 8.14 -13.39
C PHE A 91 7.26 7.59 -13.86
N VAL A 92 7.86 6.71 -13.04
CA VAL A 92 9.11 6.01 -13.37
C VAL A 92 8.93 5.16 -14.63
N ALA A 93 7.83 4.42 -14.73
CA ALA A 93 7.52 3.59 -15.88
C ALA A 93 7.34 4.42 -17.16
N LEU A 94 6.57 5.51 -17.11
CA LEU A 94 6.40 6.41 -18.26
C LEU A 94 7.73 7.05 -18.69
N THR A 95 8.60 7.43 -17.75
CA THR A 95 9.94 7.96 -18.06
C THR A 95 10.79 6.91 -18.79
N LEU A 96 10.75 5.65 -18.37
CA LEU A 96 11.49 4.56 -19.04
C LEU A 96 10.91 4.27 -20.43
N LEU A 97 9.59 4.36 -20.60
CA LEU A 97 8.96 4.17 -21.90
C LEU A 97 9.34 5.29 -22.89
N GLN A 98 9.51 6.55 -22.43
CA GLN A 98 10.08 7.61 -23.26
C GLN A 98 11.53 7.29 -23.67
N LEU A 99 12.36 6.79 -22.73
CA LEU A 99 13.74 6.38 -23.05
C LEU A 99 13.78 5.19 -24.03
N ARG A 100 12.80 4.29 -23.95
CA ARG A 100 12.59 3.21 -24.92
C ARG A 100 12.21 3.77 -26.30
N ASP A 101 11.29 4.72 -26.37
CA ASP A 101 10.89 5.37 -27.62
C ASP A 101 12.06 6.13 -28.26
N GLU A 102 12.96 6.69 -27.45
CA GLU A 102 14.24 7.29 -27.88
C GLU A 102 15.32 6.25 -28.26
N LYS A 103 15.01 4.95 -28.22
CA LYS A 103 15.95 3.83 -28.49
C LYS A 103 17.16 3.77 -27.55
N LYS A 104 17.06 4.36 -26.36
CA LYS A 104 18.06 4.32 -25.30
C LYS A 104 17.90 3.10 -24.38
N LEU A 105 16.70 2.50 -24.35
CA LEU A 105 16.35 1.38 -23.51
C LEU A 105 15.75 0.24 -24.35
N ASP A 106 16.26 -0.96 -24.16
CA ASP A 106 15.60 -2.22 -24.49
C ASP A 106 15.04 -2.83 -23.21
N LEU A 107 13.73 -3.01 -23.12
CA LEU A 107 13.02 -3.55 -21.95
C LEU A 107 13.37 -5.02 -21.64
N HIS A 108 13.90 -5.77 -22.61
CA HIS A 108 14.21 -7.18 -22.49
C HIS A 108 15.72 -7.48 -22.40
N ARG A 109 16.56 -6.46 -22.48
CA ARG A 109 17.99 -6.58 -22.25
C ARG A 109 18.29 -6.75 -20.75
N PRO A 110 19.21 -7.65 -20.35
CA PRO A 110 19.58 -7.86 -18.94
C PRO A 110 19.96 -6.57 -18.21
N ILE A 111 19.42 -6.36 -17.01
CA ILE A 111 19.69 -5.14 -16.20
C ILE A 111 21.17 -5.00 -15.86
N LEU A 112 21.88 -6.13 -15.66
CA LEU A 112 23.32 -6.13 -15.35
C LEU A 112 24.19 -5.69 -16.53
N GLU A 113 23.69 -5.68 -17.77
CA GLU A 113 24.39 -5.07 -18.89
C GLU A 113 24.35 -3.53 -18.87
N TYR A 114 23.30 -2.95 -18.25
CA TYR A 114 23.20 -1.51 -18.01
C TYR A 114 23.91 -1.07 -16.74
N LEU A 115 23.79 -1.88 -15.68
CA LEU A 115 24.25 -1.59 -14.31
C LEU A 115 25.05 -2.80 -13.74
N PRO A 116 26.28 -3.04 -14.23
CA PRO A 116 27.06 -4.27 -13.91
C PRO A 116 27.55 -4.33 -12.45
N TRP A 117 27.43 -3.23 -11.71
CA TRP A 117 27.87 -3.12 -10.32
C TRP A 117 26.78 -3.53 -9.30
N LEU A 118 25.58 -3.86 -9.75
CA LEU A 118 24.49 -4.22 -8.84
C LEU A 118 24.79 -5.53 -8.09
N PRO A 119 24.56 -5.58 -6.78
CA PRO A 119 24.82 -6.76 -5.96
C PRO A 119 23.68 -7.79 -6.07
N ILE A 120 23.38 -8.23 -7.28
CA ILE A 120 22.27 -9.16 -7.58
C ILE A 120 22.84 -10.49 -8.06
N GLU A 121 22.38 -11.57 -7.44
CA GLU A 121 22.66 -12.94 -7.85
C GLU A 121 21.47 -13.50 -8.64
N THR A 122 21.70 -13.77 -9.93
CA THR A 122 20.67 -14.22 -10.88
C THR A 122 20.72 -15.73 -11.10
N ASN A 123 20.32 -16.51 -10.10
CA ASN A 123 20.42 -17.98 -10.11
C ASN A 123 19.48 -18.67 -11.11
N TYR A 124 18.38 -17.99 -11.50
CA TYR A 124 17.32 -18.56 -12.35
C TYR A 124 17.26 -17.91 -13.73
N GLY A 125 18.16 -16.99 -14.04
CA GLY A 125 18.25 -16.32 -15.32
C GLY A 125 18.26 -14.80 -15.23
N PRO A 126 18.48 -14.10 -16.36
CA PRO A 126 18.69 -12.67 -16.37
C PRO A 126 17.42 -11.89 -16.01
N ILE A 127 17.56 -10.95 -15.09
CA ILE A 127 16.52 -9.96 -14.79
C ILE A 127 16.61 -8.83 -15.80
N THR A 128 15.47 -8.39 -16.32
CA THR A 128 15.37 -7.30 -17.30
C THR A 128 14.54 -6.13 -16.74
N PRO A 129 14.58 -4.93 -17.33
CA PRO A 129 13.68 -3.83 -16.98
C PRO A 129 12.21 -4.22 -17.04
N HIS A 130 11.79 -5.08 -17.99
CA HIS A 130 10.44 -5.62 -18.04
C HIS A 130 10.05 -6.34 -16.74
N HIS A 131 10.91 -7.23 -16.22
CA HIS A 131 10.63 -7.96 -14.99
C HIS A 131 10.57 -7.05 -13.76
N LEU A 132 11.37 -5.98 -13.70
CA LEU A 132 11.33 -4.99 -12.63
C LEU A 132 10.06 -4.14 -12.68
N LEU A 133 9.66 -3.69 -13.89
CA LEU A 133 8.43 -2.91 -14.10
C LEU A 133 7.16 -3.68 -13.77
N THR A 134 7.17 -5.00 -13.88
CA THR A 134 6.03 -5.90 -13.66
C THR A 134 6.05 -6.58 -12.30
N HIS A 135 7.02 -6.27 -11.43
CA HIS A 135 7.20 -6.96 -10.14
C HIS A 135 7.34 -8.49 -10.26
N SER A 136 8.00 -8.96 -11.31
CA SER A 136 8.19 -10.38 -11.58
C SER A 136 9.66 -10.82 -11.61
N SER A 137 10.53 -10.06 -10.97
CA SER A 137 11.99 -10.28 -11.00
C SER A 137 12.48 -11.42 -10.11
N GLY A 138 11.70 -11.85 -9.12
CA GLY A 138 12.13 -12.77 -8.07
C GLY A 138 13.06 -12.17 -7.01
N LEU A 139 13.22 -10.84 -6.99
CA LEU A 139 14.01 -10.13 -5.97
C LEU A 139 13.17 -9.86 -4.71
N PRO A 140 13.80 -9.82 -3.51
CA PRO A 140 13.13 -9.50 -2.27
C PRO A 140 12.62 -8.06 -2.24
N ASN A 141 11.56 -7.82 -1.47
CA ASN A 141 11.02 -6.47 -1.27
C ASN A 141 11.90 -5.64 -0.31
N ALA A 142 13.10 -5.33 -0.73
CA ALA A 142 14.03 -4.46 -0.02
C ALA A 142 13.80 -2.98 -0.36
N LEU A 143 14.45 -2.10 0.38
CA LEU A 143 14.47 -0.66 0.11
C LEU A 143 15.81 -0.25 -0.49
N GLY A 144 15.81 0.78 -1.32
CA GLY A 144 16.97 1.21 -2.08
C GLY A 144 18.19 1.63 -1.26
N PHE A 145 18.00 2.00 0.01
CA PHE A 145 19.13 2.29 0.90
C PHE A 145 19.99 1.05 1.22
N CYS A 146 19.42 -0.16 1.15
CA CYS A 146 20.17 -1.39 1.30
C CYS A 146 21.25 -1.57 0.21
N LEU A 147 21.11 -0.88 -0.94
CA LEU A 147 22.11 -0.89 -2.01
C LEU A 147 23.41 -0.15 -1.66
N THR A 148 23.41 0.65 -0.59
CA THR A 148 24.61 1.35 -0.11
C THR A 148 25.45 0.52 0.84
N ASP A 149 24.94 -0.62 1.33
CA ASP A 149 25.70 -1.59 2.11
C ASP A 149 26.66 -2.37 1.18
N PRO A 150 27.99 -2.28 1.36
CA PRO A 150 28.95 -3.03 0.54
C PRO A 150 28.80 -4.56 0.67
N ALA A 151 28.20 -5.02 1.76
CA ALA A 151 27.92 -6.44 2.02
C ALA A 151 26.56 -6.90 1.50
N ALA A 152 25.73 -5.98 1.00
CA ALA A 152 24.40 -6.35 0.48
C ALA A 152 24.51 -7.38 -0.65
N ARG A 153 23.63 -8.37 -0.59
CA ARG A 153 23.44 -9.37 -1.64
C ARG A 153 21.94 -9.61 -1.78
N PHE A 154 21.44 -9.51 -3.00
CA PHE A 154 20.04 -9.78 -3.31
C PHE A 154 19.98 -11.01 -4.20
N VAL A 155 19.44 -12.08 -3.65
CA VAL A 155 19.37 -13.37 -4.33
C VAL A 155 17.99 -13.50 -4.97
N GLN A 156 17.96 -13.89 -6.23
CA GLN A 156 16.75 -14.21 -6.95
C GLN A 156 16.18 -15.54 -6.43
N ALA A 157 14.89 -15.57 -6.07
CA ALA A 157 14.24 -16.72 -5.46
C ALA A 157 13.52 -17.64 -6.47
N HIS A 158 13.14 -17.11 -7.65
CA HIS A 158 12.46 -17.84 -8.70
C HIS A 158 12.81 -17.27 -10.08
N ARG A 159 12.43 -17.96 -11.15
CA ARG A 159 12.66 -17.50 -12.52
C ARG A 159 11.88 -16.21 -12.80
N PRO A 160 12.51 -15.19 -13.41
CA PRO A 160 11.82 -13.94 -13.77
C PRO A 160 10.61 -14.21 -14.68
N GLY A 161 9.50 -13.53 -14.38
CA GLY A 161 8.24 -13.66 -15.12
C GLY A 161 7.28 -14.74 -14.60
N GLU A 162 7.69 -15.61 -13.68
CA GLU A 162 6.83 -16.70 -13.20
C GLU A 162 5.82 -16.27 -12.13
N HIS A 163 6.25 -15.41 -11.19
CA HIS A 163 5.42 -15.00 -10.06
C HIS A 163 5.46 -13.47 -9.89
N PHE A 164 4.32 -12.92 -9.55
CA PHE A 164 4.24 -11.54 -9.07
C PHE A 164 4.71 -11.50 -7.61
N HIS A 165 5.64 -10.62 -7.32
CA HIS A 165 6.04 -10.28 -5.96
C HIS A 165 6.35 -8.79 -5.90
N TYR A 166 5.51 -8.02 -5.17
CA TYR A 166 5.65 -6.57 -5.10
C TYR A 166 7.02 -6.18 -4.55
N CYS A 167 7.85 -5.50 -5.35
CA CYS A 167 9.25 -5.25 -5.04
C CYS A 167 9.62 -3.77 -5.21
N ASN A 168 9.84 -3.07 -4.09
CA ASN A 168 10.29 -1.67 -4.10
C ASN A 168 11.73 -1.55 -4.59
N LEU A 169 12.61 -2.49 -4.23
CA LEU A 169 13.99 -2.53 -4.72
C LEU A 169 14.03 -2.48 -6.25
N GLY A 170 13.14 -3.22 -6.93
CA GLY A 170 13.07 -3.21 -8.40
C GLY A 170 12.89 -1.81 -8.98
N PHE A 171 12.04 -0.98 -8.37
CA PHE A 171 11.83 0.40 -8.81
C PHE A 171 12.97 1.34 -8.45
N ASP A 172 13.68 1.11 -7.36
CA ASP A 172 14.92 1.85 -7.05
C ASP A 172 16.01 1.55 -8.08
N LEU A 173 16.12 0.30 -8.53
CA LEU A 173 17.02 -0.09 -9.63
C LEU A 173 16.62 0.61 -10.94
N LEU A 174 15.33 0.71 -11.24
CA LEU A 174 14.80 1.45 -12.40
C LEU A 174 15.11 2.95 -12.31
N GLY A 175 15.06 3.55 -11.13
CA GLY A 175 15.52 4.94 -10.92
C GLY A 175 17.00 5.13 -11.25
N ARG A 176 17.86 4.18 -10.86
CA ARG A 176 19.28 4.18 -11.23
C ARG A 176 19.49 3.97 -12.73
N LEU A 177 18.66 3.12 -13.35
CA LEU A 177 18.66 2.93 -14.80
C LEU A 177 18.28 4.22 -15.54
N ILE A 178 17.25 4.95 -15.10
CA ILE A 178 16.90 6.26 -15.64
C ILE A 178 18.10 7.21 -15.56
N THR A 179 18.72 7.33 -14.39
CA THR A 179 19.89 8.18 -14.18
C THR A 179 21.02 7.85 -15.15
N LYS A 180 21.29 6.56 -15.38
CA LYS A 180 22.32 6.09 -16.31
C LYS A 180 22.00 6.44 -17.76
N LEU A 181 20.76 6.24 -18.20
CA LEU A 181 20.36 6.38 -19.60
C LEU A 181 20.05 7.83 -19.99
N ASP A 182 19.52 8.62 -19.08
CA ASP A 182 19.14 10.00 -19.31
C ASP A 182 20.28 11.00 -19.01
N GLY A 183 21.31 10.58 -18.31
CA GLY A 183 22.49 11.39 -17.95
C GLY A 183 22.24 12.44 -16.87
N ARG A 184 21.10 12.36 -16.19
CA ARG A 184 20.73 13.23 -15.06
C ARG A 184 20.05 12.40 -13.97
N PRO A 185 20.04 12.83 -12.69
CA PRO A 185 19.33 12.13 -11.61
C PRO A 185 17.88 11.85 -11.99
N TRP A 186 17.34 10.70 -11.59
CA TRP A 186 15.97 10.30 -11.93
C TRP A 186 14.90 11.34 -11.49
N PRO A 187 15.05 12.06 -10.32
CA PRO A 187 14.11 13.11 -9.96
C PRO A 187 14.05 14.25 -10.98
N GLU A 188 15.20 14.63 -11.50
CA GLU A 188 15.30 15.65 -12.56
C GLU A 188 14.75 15.14 -13.89
N SER A 189 14.99 13.87 -14.20
CA SER A 189 14.43 13.23 -15.39
C SER A 189 12.90 13.25 -15.38
N VAL A 190 12.28 12.83 -14.26
CA VAL A 190 10.81 12.87 -14.10
C VAL A 190 10.29 14.31 -14.19
N ARG A 191 10.95 15.26 -13.54
CA ARG A 191 10.58 16.68 -13.61
C ARG A 191 10.57 17.19 -15.06
N LYS A 192 11.65 16.95 -15.81
CA LYS A 192 11.80 17.42 -17.17
C LYS A 192 10.88 16.72 -18.17
N ARG A 193 10.66 15.42 -17.97
CA ARG A 193 9.96 14.56 -18.90
C ARG A 193 8.46 14.46 -18.66
N ILE A 194 8.00 14.75 -17.42
CA ILE A 194 6.60 14.60 -17.05
C ILE A 194 6.05 15.86 -16.40
N PHE A 195 6.66 16.38 -15.32
CA PHE A 195 6.08 17.50 -14.59
C PHE A 195 6.01 18.79 -15.43
N GLU A 196 7.10 19.17 -16.07
CA GLU A 196 7.15 20.39 -16.89
C GLU A 196 6.19 20.33 -18.10
N PRO A 197 6.19 19.26 -18.93
CA PRO A 197 5.26 19.18 -20.05
C PRO A 197 3.78 19.19 -19.66
N LEU A 198 3.44 18.63 -18.47
CA LEU A 198 2.08 18.61 -17.96
C LEU A 198 1.71 19.88 -17.15
N GLY A 199 2.66 20.79 -16.94
CA GLY A 199 2.43 21.96 -16.08
C GLY A 199 2.20 21.62 -14.61
N MET A 200 2.78 20.52 -14.12
CA MET A 200 2.71 20.07 -12.70
C MET A 200 3.73 20.86 -11.87
N THR A 201 3.48 22.16 -11.69
CA THR A 201 4.42 23.11 -11.07
C THR A 201 4.53 22.97 -9.54
N SER A 202 3.63 22.24 -8.94
CA SER A 202 3.59 21.95 -7.49
C SER A 202 3.91 20.48 -7.19
N SER A 203 4.60 19.77 -8.09
CA SER A 203 5.03 18.39 -7.88
C SER A 203 6.54 18.29 -7.80
N PHE A 204 7.03 17.46 -6.89
CA PHE A 204 8.46 17.26 -6.64
C PHE A 204 8.73 15.75 -6.49
N ALA A 205 9.82 15.30 -7.09
CA ALA A 205 10.18 13.88 -7.00
C ALA A 205 10.73 13.48 -5.62
N VAL A 206 11.19 14.47 -4.85
CA VAL A 206 11.72 14.29 -3.48
C VAL A 206 11.33 15.48 -2.63
N ILE A 207 10.96 15.24 -1.37
CA ILE A 207 10.84 16.32 -0.37
C ILE A 207 12.23 16.75 0.06
N ASN A 208 12.51 18.06 0.01
CA ASN A 208 13.72 18.68 0.48
C ASN A 208 13.42 19.77 1.53
N ASN A 209 14.45 20.48 1.98
CA ASN A 209 14.30 21.54 2.99
C ASN A 209 13.39 22.70 2.56
N GLU A 210 13.26 22.97 1.27
CA GLU A 210 12.40 24.03 0.75
C GLU A 210 10.94 23.58 0.67
N THR A 211 10.72 22.35 0.19
CA THR A 211 9.38 21.81 -0.06
C THR A 211 8.70 21.24 1.20
N ARG A 212 9.49 20.83 2.22
CA ARG A 212 8.96 20.28 3.47
C ARG A 212 7.99 21.22 4.20
N LEU A 213 8.17 22.54 4.08
CA LEU A 213 7.28 23.54 4.70
C LEU A 213 5.93 23.65 3.98
N ARG A 214 5.83 23.15 2.74
CA ARG A 214 4.59 23.06 1.97
C ARG A 214 3.88 21.72 2.17
N THR A 215 4.51 20.77 2.83
CA THR A 215 3.94 19.45 3.07
C THR A 215 2.96 19.52 4.24
N ALA A 216 1.78 18.94 4.07
CA ALA A 216 0.85 18.78 5.18
C ALA A 216 1.54 18.05 6.34
N LYS A 217 1.32 18.46 7.59
CA LYS A 217 1.72 17.64 8.74
C LYS A 217 1.09 16.27 8.60
N ASN A 218 1.81 15.26 8.99
CA ASN A 218 1.43 13.88 8.78
C ASN A 218 1.51 13.11 10.09
N TYR A 219 0.77 12.01 10.16
CA TYR A 219 0.51 11.30 11.40
C TYR A 219 0.77 9.81 11.24
N MET A 220 1.20 9.19 12.34
CA MET A 220 1.38 7.74 12.47
C MET A 220 0.83 7.28 13.83
N PRO A 221 0.60 5.98 14.04
CA PRO A 221 0.26 5.47 15.36
C PRO A 221 1.26 5.94 16.40
N PHE A 222 0.76 6.27 17.59
CA PHE A 222 1.62 6.66 18.72
C PHE A 222 2.59 5.53 19.10
N TRP A 223 2.09 4.29 19.06
CA TRP A 223 2.90 3.08 19.22
C TRP A 223 3.14 2.44 17.86
N ASP A 224 4.38 2.33 17.44
CA ASP A 224 4.79 1.78 16.14
C ASP A 224 5.35 0.34 16.22
N ASP A 225 5.33 -0.24 17.41
CA ASP A 225 5.84 -1.57 17.72
C ASP A 225 4.74 -2.64 17.93
N ARG A 226 3.49 -2.28 17.71
CA ARG A 226 2.31 -3.12 17.96
C ARG A 226 1.17 -2.82 17.01
N GLY A 227 0.11 -3.64 17.05
CA GLY A 227 -1.10 -3.43 16.29
C GLY A 227 -1.79 -2.10 16.64
N TYR A 228 -2.39 -1.47 15.64
CA TYR A 228 -3.02 -0.17 15.79
C TYR A 228 -4.55 -0.27 15.72
N PRO A 229 -5.26 0.04 16.82
CA PRO A 229 -6.72 0.15 16.80
C PRO A 229 -7.18 1.25 15.84
N ARG A 230 -8.29 1.03 15.12
CA ARG A 230 -8.82 1.99 14.14
C ARG A 230 -8.96 3.41 14.69
N HIS A 231 -9.33 3.57 15.95
CA HIS A 231 -9.42 4.85 16.64
C HIS A 231 -8.32 5.02 17.71
N GLY A 232 -7.17 4.39 17.49
CA GLY A 232 -6.02 4.53 18.36
C GLY A 232 -5.42 5.94 18.35
N GLN A 233 -4.55 6.19 19.31
CA GLN A 233 -3.83 7.45 19.40
C GLN A 233 -2.83 7.59 18.26
N ILE A 234 -2.84 8.74 17.59
CA ILE A 234 -1.86 9.11 16.56
C ILE A 234 -0.94 10.23 17.05
N ALA A 235 0.26 10.28 16.51
CA ALA A 235 1.25 11.32 16.79
C ALA A 235 1.75 11.93 15.48
N PRO A 236 2.23 13.20 15.50
CA PRO A 236 2.91 13.78 14.36
C PRO A 236 4.12 12.94 13.96
N ALA A 237 4.26 12.68 12.66
CA ALA A 237 5.41 12.00 12.09
C ALA A 237 6.35 12.98 11.39
N GLY A 238 7.59 12.57 11.20
CA GLY A 238 8.54 13.33 10.39
C GLY A 238 8.34 13.11 8.90
N ASN A 239 8.69 14.09 8.08
CA ASN A 239 8.74 13.92 6.63
C ASN A 239 9.88 12.98 6.24
N MET A 240 9.61 12.09 5.30
CA MET A 240 10.63 11.23 4.73
C MET A 240 11.38 11.98 3.62
N LEU A 241 12.61 12.40 3.95
CA LEU A 241 13.44 13.24 3.09
C LEU A 241 14.46 12.44 2.27
N PHE A 242 14.11 11.26 1.82
CA PHE A 242 15.04 10.44 1.04
C PHE A 242 14.53 10.27 -0.41
N GLU A 243 15.50 10.10 -1.30
CA GLU A 243 15.28 9.85 -2.71
C GLU A 243 15.01 8.36 -2.95
N ASN A 244 13.82 8.05 -3.46
CA ASN A 244 13.39 6.69 -3.71
C ASN A 244 12.44 6.63 -4.92
N ALA A 245 12.88 6.01 -5.99
CA ALA A 245 12.09 5.89 -7.23
C ALA A 245 10.86 4.98 -7.08
N ALA A 246 10.76 4.24 -6.00
CA ALA A 246 9.57 3.45 -5.69
C ALA A 246 8.44 4.26 -5.02
N GLY A 247 8.71 5.49 -4.46
CA GLY A 247 7.67 6.13 -3.65
C GLY A 247 7.84 7.59 -3.25
N SER A 248 8.90 8.31 -3.60
CA SER A 248 9.19 9.60 -2.97
C SER A 248 8.50 10.84 -3.58
N ILE A 249 7.80 10.74 -4.70
CA ILE A 249 7.08 11.88 -5.28
C ILE A 249 6.08 12.45 -4.28
N CYS A 250 6.05 13.78 -4.18
CA CYS A 250 5.00 14.54 -3.52
C CYS A 250 4.32 15.48 -4.51
N SER A 251 2.99 15.64 -4.34
CA SER A 251 2.18 16.38 -5.30
C SER A 251 0.97 17.02 -4.62
N THR A 252 0.26 17.86 -5.38
CA THR A 252 -1.02 18.44 -5.01
C THR A 252 -2.16 17.78 -5.80
N PRO A 253 -3.42 17.84 -5.33
CA PRO A 253 -4.55 17.26 -6.07
C PRO A 253 -4.75 17.90 -7.44
N GLY A 254 -4.40 19.19 -7.61
CA GLY A 254 -4.48 19.89 -8.89
C GLY A 254 -3.48 19.35 -9.92
N ASP A 255 -2.24 19.11 -9.53
CA ASP A 255 -1.22 18.51 -10.39
C ASP A 255 -1.54 17.05 -10.71
N MET A 256 -2.05 16.30 -9.73
CA MET A 256 -2.50 14.93 -9.97
C MET A 256 -3.69 14.86 -10.93
N ALA A 257 -4.59 15.87 -10.93
CA ALA A 257 -5.66 15.95 -11.93
C ALA A 257 -5.10 16.11 -13.34
N ARG A 258 -4.02 16.89 -13.56
CA ARG A 258 -3.32 17.02 -14.85
C ARG A 258 -2.68 15.70 -15.29
N TYR A 259 -2.05 15.00 -14.34
CA TYR A 259 -1.49 13.67 -14.57
C TYR A 259 -2.57 12.67 -14.99
N MET A 260 -3.70 12.64 -14.29
CA MET A 260 -4.84 11.78 -14.62
C MET A 260 -5.42 12.11 -16.00
N GLN A 261 -5.53 13.40 -16.34
CA GLN A 261 -5.99 13.81 -17.66
C GLN A 261 -5.08 13.27 -18.79
N MET A 262 -3.75 13.31 -18.59
CA MET A 262 -2.79 12.73 -19.52
C MET A 262 -3.01 11.22 -19.69
N LEU A 263 -3.24 10.48 -18.60
CA LEU A 263 -3.55 9.05 -18.67
C LEU A 263 -4.85 8.78 -19.42
N LEU A 264 -5.92 9.57 -19.16
CA LEU A 264 -7.21 9.50 -19.87
C LEU A 264 -7.08 9.80 -21.37
N ARG A 265 -6.09 10.60 -21.75
CA ARG A 265 -5.71 10.90 -23.16
C ARG A 265 -4.67 9.93 -23.70
N LYS A 266 -4.53 8.77 -23.05
CA LYS A 266 -3.65 7.68 -23.50
C LYS A 266 -2.19 8.11 -23.68
N GLY A 267 -1.69 8.93 -22.74
CA GLY A 267 -0.28 9.34 -22.72
C GLY A 267 0.07 10.49 -23.69
N GLU A 268 -0.94 11.18 -24.25
CA GLU A 268 -0.74 12.27 -25.22
C GLU A 268 0.27 13.30 -24.71
N GLY A 269 1.27 13.62 -25.54
CA GLY A 269 2.33 14.59 -25.23
C GLY A 269 3.43 14.08 -24.30
N ILE A 270 3.30 12.86 -23.75
CA ILE A 270 4.28 12.28 -22.81
C ILE A 270 4.92 11.02 -23.39
N VAL A 271 4.17 10.10 -23.94
CA VAL A 271 4.68 8.81 -24.44
C VAL A 271 3.99 8.48 -25.77
N SER A 272 4.66 7.68 -26.62
CA SER A 272 4.05 7.22 -27.88
C SER A 272 2.80 6.35 -27.61
N ALA A 273 1.92 6.24 -28.61
CA ALA A 273 0.75 5.36 -28.51
C ALA A 273 1.15 3.90 -28.24
N GLU A 274 2.26 3.42 -28.82
CA GLU A 274 2.83 2.11 -28.54
C GLU A 274 3.34 2.00 -27.08
N GLY A 275 4.05 3.04 -26.61
CA GLY A 275 4.53 3.12 -25.23
C GLY A 275 3.36 3.11 -24.23
N PHE A 276 2.28 3.85 -24.49
CA PHE A 276 1.10 3.81 -23.63
C PHE A 276 0.40 2.45 -23.66
N ALA A 277 0.32 1.80 -24.82
CA ALA A 277 -0.21 0.45 -24.92
C ALA A 277 0.61 -0.56 -24.08
N LEU A 278 1.93 -0.45 -24.07
CA LEU A 278 2.82 -1.24 -23.21
C LEU A 278 2.61 -0.93 -21.73
N PHE A 279 2.43 0.34 -21.37
CA PHE A 279 2.15 0.79 -20.00
C PHE A 279 0.91 0.11 -19.43
N CYS A 280 -0.17 0.06 -20.20
CA CYS A 280 -1.46 -0.50 -19.79
C CYS A 280 -1.59 -2.01 -20.03
N LYS A 281 -0.61 -2.66 -20.68
CA LYS A 281 -0.71 -4.08 -21.01
C LYS A 281 -0.72 -4.92 -19.74
N PRO A 282 -1.74 -5.77 -19.50
CA PRO A 282 -1.70 -6.75 -18.44
C PRO A 282 -0.57 -7.75 -18.70
N ASN A 283 0.45 -7.78 -17.86
CA ASN A 283 1.62 -8.63 -18.06
C ASN A 283 1.64 -9.83 -17.11
N ILE A 284 1.10 -9.67 -15.89
CA ILE A 284 1.11 -10.72 -14.87
C ILE A 284 -0.09 -10.57 -13.95
N GLU A 285 -0.63 -11.69 -13.44
CA GLU A 285 -1.64 -11.68 -12.39
C GLU A 285 -1.04 -11.14 -11.08
N ALA A 286 -1.74 -10.20 -10.44
CA ALA A 286 -1.31 -9.53 -9.21
C ALA A 286 -2.33 -9.75 -8.08
N ARG A 287 -2.59 -11.02 -7.76
CA ARG A 287 -3.61 -11.42 -6.77
C ARG A 287 -3.37 -10.85 -5.37
N GLU A 288 -2.13 -10.50 -5.04
CA GLU A 288 -1.80 -9.76 -3.81
C GLU A 288 -2.51 -8.40 -3.72
N LEU A 289 -2.83 -7.77 -4.86
CA LEU A 289 -3.49 -6.47 -4.92
C LEU A 289 -5.01 -6.59 -4.92
N SER A 290 -5.55 -7.53 -5.66
CA SER A 290 -6.97 -7.95 -5.63
C SER A 290 -7.13 -9.26 -6.40
N PRO A 291 -8.23 -10.00 -6.18
CA PRO A 291 -8.46 -11.31 -6.83
C PRO A 291 -8.42 -11.27 -8.37
N THR A 292 -8.75 -10.14 -8.98
CA THR A 292 -8.84 -9.94 -10.44
C THR A 292 -7.74 -9.06 -11.01
N ALA A 293 -6.88 -8.49 -10.16
CA ALA A 293 -5.87 -7.53 -10.59
C ALA A 293 -4.81 -8.18 -11.49
N GLN A 294 -4.48 -7.44 -12.54
CA GLN A 294 -3.30 -7.66 -13.37
C GLN A 294 -2.33 -6.49 -13.14
N TYR A 295 -1.08 -6.66 -13.48
CA TYR A 295 -0.10 -5.58 -13.38
C TYR A 295 0.53 -5.27 -14.72
N GLY A 296 0.51 -3.99 -15.08
CA GLY A 296 1.19 -3.42 -16.23
C GLY A 296 2.60 -2.94 -15.87
N TYR A 297 3.06 -1.85 -16.46
CA TYR A 297 4.32 -1.23 -16.11
C TYR A 297 4.12 -0.17 -15.02
N GLY A 298 4.36 -0.56 -13.76
CA GLY A 298 4.24 0.36 -12.61
C GLY A 298 2.82 0.80 -12.30
N ILE A 299 1.81 0.09 -12.79
CA ILE A 299 0.39 0.39 -12.60
C ILE A 299 -0.43 -0.90 -12.58
N GLY A 300 -1.41 -0.99 -11.69
CA GLY A 300 -2.40 -2.05 -11.71
C GLY A 300 -3.40 -1.85 -12.84
N VAL A 301 -3.78 -2.93 -13.51
CA VAL A 301 -4.82 -2.98 -14.55
C VAL A 301 -5.93 -3.89 -14.05
N ASP A 302 -7.14 -3.39 -14.00
CA ASP A 302 -8.28 -4.11 -13.43
C ASP A 302 -9.58 -3.78 -14.18
N GLN A 303 -10.68 -4.38 -13.77
CA GLN A 303 -12.02 -4.10 -14.29
C GLN A 303 -12.91 -3.55 -13.17
N MET A 304 -13.69 -2.53 -13.48
CA MET A 304 -14.73 -1.99 -12.62
C MET A 304 -15.96 -1.68 -13.48
N ASP A 305 -17.11 -2.30 -13.16
CA ASP A 305 -18.36 -2.14 -13.93
C ASP A 305 -18.17 -2.37 -15.45
N SER A 306 -17.37 -3.38 -15.84
CA SER A 306 -16.96 -3.72 -17.21
C SER A 306 -16.04 -2.70 -17.90
N HIS A 307 -15.60 -1.65 -17.21
CA HIS A 307 -14.63 -0.70 -17.72
C HIS A 307 -13.20 -1.12 -17.33
N THR A 308 -12.27 -0.87 -18.23
CA THR A 308 -10.83 -1.00 -17.96
C THR A 308 -10.37 0.16 -17.10
N ILE A 309 -9.87 -0.16 -15.92
CA ILE A 309 -9.32 0.83 -15.01
C ILE A 309 -7.82 0.65 -14.82
N LEU A 310 -7.11 1.77 -14.74
CA LEU A 310 -5.76 1.82 -14.21
C LEU A 310 -5.85 2.27 -12.76
N ARG A 311 -5.14 1.59 -11.86
CA ARG A 311 -5.16 1.96 -10.45
C ARG A 311 -3.81 1.75 -9.78
N HIS A 312 -3.54 2.56 -8.78
CA HIS A 312 -2.44 2.31 -7.87
C HIS A 312 -2.74 2.94 -6.51
N THR A 313 -2.30 2.28 -5.45
CA THR A 313 -2.29 2.88 -4.11
C THR A 313 -0.90 3.36 -3.78
N GLY A 314 -0.81 4.35 -2.92
CA GLY A 314 0.45 4.84 -2.38
C GLY A 314 0.49 4.70 -0.87
N GLY A 315 1.60 4.24 -0.33
CA GLY A 315 1.88 4.24 1.10
C GLY A 315 3.26 4.83 1.35
N MET A 316 3.31 5.80 2.24
CA MET A 316 4.54 6.29 2.87
C MET A 316 4.41 6.09 4.38
N ALA A 317 5.44 6.31 5.15
CA ALA A 317 5.37 6.10 6.60
C ALA A 317 4.19 6.84 7.28
N SER A 318 3.71 7.91 6.65
CA SER A 318 2.70 8.80 7.24
C SER A 318 1.72 9.41 6.21
N PHE A 319 1.67 8.86 5.00
CA PHE A 319 0.70 9.23 3.97
C PHE A 319 0.14 7.98 3.29
N SER A 320 -1.13 8.04 2.91
CA SER A 320 -1.76 7.02 2.08
C SER A 320 -2.51 7.66 0.93
N SER A 321 -2.37 7.11 -0.27
CA SER A 321 -2.97 7.66 -1.48
C SER A 321 -3.67 6.58 -2.31
N SER A 322 -4.61 6.99 -3.12
CA SER A 322 -5.29 6.17 -4.12
C SER A 322 -5.46 6.93 -5.42
N LEU A 323 -5.22 6.24 -6.53
CA LEU A 323 -5.43 6.70 -7.89
C LEU A 323 -6.29 5.66 -8.63
N ILE A 324 -7.37 6.11 -9.28
CA ILE A 324 -8.17 5.32 -10.20
C ILE A 324 -8.40 6.14 -11.46
N VAL A 325 -8.14 5.53 -12.62
CA VAL A 325 -8.36 6.11 -13.95
C VAL A 325 -9.21 5.14 -14.74
N ASP A 326 -10.45 5.51 -15.02
CA ASP A 326 -11.37 4.77 -15.86
C ASP A 326 -11.17 5.17 -17.31
N LEU A 327 -10.48 4.31 -18.08
CA LEU A 327 -10.12 4.59 -19.48
C LEU A 327 -11.34 4.60 -20.39
N ASP A 328 -12.35 3.78 -20.12
CA ASP A 328 -13.55 3.66 -20.94
C ASP A 328 -14.55 4.77 -20.61
N GLY A 329 -14.84 4.99 -19.33
CA GLY A 329 -15.69 6.08 -18.85
C GLY A 329 -15.10 7.49 -19.05
N GLY A 330 -13.78 7.58 -19.14
CA GLY A 330 -13.09 8.85 -19.39
C GLY A 330 -13.04 9.79 -18.18
N VAL A 331 -13.05 9.22 -16.98
CA VAL A 331 -13.01 9.93 -15.70
C VAL A 331 -11.95 9.34 -14.78
N ALA A 332 -11.46 10.15 -13.85
CA ALA A 332 -10.43 9.70 -12.92
C ALA A 332 -10.52 10.42 -11.58
N ALA A 333 -10.06 9.75 -10.53
CA ALA A 333 -10.00 10.27 -9.18
C ALA A 333 -8.66 9.97 -8.51
N PHE A 334 -8.16 10.94 -7.76
CA PHE A 334 -7.02 10.84 -6.85
C PHE A 334 -7.45 11.34 -5.48
N ALA A 335 -7.07 10.61 -4.44
CA ALA A 335 -7.20 11.07 -3.06
C ALA A 335 -5.97 10.70 -2.26
N SER A 336 -5.59 11.55 -1.31
CA SER A 336 -4.50 11.29 -0.37
C SER A 336 -4.87 11.76 1.02
N VAL A 337 -4.46 10.98 2.05
CA VAL A 337 -4.63 11.30 3.47
C VAL A 337 -3.26 11.47 4.12
N ASN A 338 -3.18 12.36 5.10
CA ASN A 338 -1.97 12.64 5.87
C ASN A 338 -1.79 11.68 7.06
N ALA A 339 -2.16 10.43 6.87
CA ALA A 339 -1.92 9.33 7.79
C ALA A 339 -1.73 8.02 7.03
N GLN A 340 -1.07 7.04 7.66
CA GLN A 340 -0.97 5.67 7.16
C GLN A 340 -1.75 4.71 8.07
N PHE A 341 -1.60 3.39 7.87
CA PHE A 341 -2.19 2.32 8.67
C PHE A 341 -3.67 2.05 8.38
N GLY A 342 -3.93 1.45 7.21
CA GLY A 342 -5.28 1.06 6.81
C GLY A 342 -6.12 2.20 6.22
N TYR A 343 -5.63 3.45 6.24
CA TYR A 343 -6.34 4.63 5.74
C TYR A 343 -6.26 4.83 4.23
N ARG A 344 -6.07 3.78 3.45
CA ARG A 344 -6.02 3.92 1.99
C ARG A 344 -7.34 4.44 1.47
N PRO A 345 -7.40 5.61 0.81
CA PRO A 345 -8.65 6.24 0.40
C PRO A 345 -9.27 5.62 -0.88
N ASN A 346 -9.08 4.29 -1.08
CA ASN A 346 -9.66 3.57 -2.21
C ASN A 346 -11.19 3.69 -2.28
N PRO A 347 -11.95 3.58 -1.16
CA PRO A 347 -13.39 3.75 -1.23
C PRO A 347 -13.80 5.13 -1.73
N VAL A 348 -13.02 6.18 -1.40
CA VAL A 348 -13.27 7.55 -1.86
C VAL A 348 -13.06 7.68 -3.36
N THR A 349 -11.93 7.22 -3.89
CA THR A 349 -11.64 7.31 -5.33
C THR A 349 -12.55 6.41 -6.15
N GLN A 350 -12.90 5.23 -5.66
CA GLN A 350 -13.84 4.33 -6.32
C GLN A 350 -15.24 4.96 -6.41
N PHE A 351 -15.77 5.45 -5.29
CA PHE A 351 -17.09 6.09 -5.28
C PHE A 351 -17.12 7.37 -6.13
N ALA A 352 -16.03 8.15 -6.12
CA ALA A 352 -15.91 9.33 -6.98
C ALA A 352 -16.00 8.98 -8.48
N VAL A 353 -15.28 7.94 -8.94
CA VAL A 353 -15.33 7.48 -10.33
C VAL A 353 -16.73 6.94 -10.68
N GLN A 354 -17.34 6.16 -9.79
CA GLN A 354 -18.71 5.66 -9.99
C GLN A 354 -19.72 6.81 -10.09
N LEU A 355 -19.63 7.83 -9.22
CA LEU A 355 -20.48 9.02 -9.29
C LEU A 355 -20.31 9.81 -10.59
N MET A 356 -19.06 9.97 -11.07
CA MET A 356 -18.78 10.68 -12.32
C MET A 356 -19.30 9.94 -13.56
N ASN A 357 -19.39 8.62 -13.52
CA ASN A 357 -19.94 7.77 -14.59
C ASN A 357 -21.46 7.61 -14.51
N ALA A 358 -22.05 7.87 -13.34
CA ALA A 358 -23.45 7.58 -13.09
C ALA A 358 -24.40 8.50 -13.90
N GLN A 359 -25.40 7.90 -14.53
CA GLN A 359 -26.50 8.62 -15.21
C GLN A 359 -27.68 8.88 -14.27
N SER A 360 -27.66 8.30 -13.08
CA SER A 360 -28.69 8.43 -12.05
C SER A 360 -28.02 8.46 -10.67
N GLU A 361 -28.80 8.82 -9.65
CA GLU A 361 -28.30 8.79 -8.27
C GLU A 361 -27.87 7.38 -7.87
N ILE A 362 -26.67 7.25 -7.31
CA ILE A 362 -26.14 6.00 -6.75
C ILE A 362 -25.95 6.13 -5.25
N LYS A 363 -26.20 5.04 -4.53
CA LYS A 363 -25.99 4.96 -3.09
C LYS A 363 -24.48 4.91 -2.78
N ALA A 364 -24.03 5.66 -1.79
CA ALA A 364 -22.68 5.56 -1.28
C ALA A 364 -22.42 4.14 -0.72
N PRO A 365 -21.20 3.59 -0.94
CA PRO A 365 -20.86 2.30 -0.39
C PRO A 365 -20.85 2.32 1.14
N GLU A 366 -21.18 1.19 1.75
CA GLU A 366 -21.04 1.01 3.18
C GLU A 366 -19.57 0.79 3.54
N LEU A 367 -19.10 1.47 4.55
CA LEU A 367 -17.75 1.28 5.07
C LEU A 367 -17.76 0.13 6.08
N PRO A 368 -16.86 -0.85 5.96
CA PRO A 368 -16.80 -1.95 6.91
C PRO A 368 -16.51 -1.44 8.32
N ASP A 369 -17.34 -1.83 9.27
CA ASP A 369 -17.05 -1.68 10.70
C ASP A 369 -16.23 -2.90 11.15
N PRO A 370 -14.95 -2.74 11.57
CA PRO A 370 -14.12 -3.86 11.97
C PRO A 370 -14.57 -4.51 13.28
N MET A 371 -15.50 -3.88 14.00
CA MET A 371 -16.12 -4.47 15.19
C MET A 371 -17.28 -5.42 14.82
N GLN A 372 -17.72 -5.41 13.54
CA GLN A 372 -18.76 -6.28 13.03
C GLN A 372 -18.15 -7.42 12.24
N VAL A 373 -18.11 -8.61 12.83
CA VAL A 373 -17.46 -9.79 12.27
C VAL A 373 -18.49 -10.65 11.54
N LYS A 374 -18.28 -10.88 10.27
CA LYS A 374 -19.09 -11.83 9.52
C LYS A 374 -18.87 -13.23 10.07
N ASN A 375 -19.95 -13.97 10.33
CA ASN A 375 -19.91 -15.31 10.94
C ASN A 375 -19.20 -15.34 12.31
N ALA A 376 -19.44 -14.35 13.17
CA ALA A 376 -18.85 -14.28 14.52
C ALA A 376 -19.02 -15.56 15.33
N ALA A 377 -20.13 -16.29 15.13
CA ALA A 377 -20.39 -17.58 15.82
C ALA A 377 -19.35 -18.66 15.52
N ASP A 378 -18.62 -18.60 14.40
CA ASP A 378 -17.58 -19.58 14.06
C ASP A 378 -16.40 -19.55 15.03
N TYR A 379 -16.14 -18.40 15.66
CA TYR A 379 -14.99 -18.16 16.53
C TYR A 379 -15.29 -18.44 18.01
N VAL A 380 -16.56 -18.64 18.36
CA VAL A 380 -16.99 -18.82 19.76
C VAL A 380 -16.52 -20.17 20.31
N GLY A 381 -15.97 -20.15 21.52
CA GLY A 381 -15.55 -21.36 22.21
C GLY A 381 -14.44 -21.15 23.23
N THR A 382 -14.08 -22.23 23.88
CA THR A 382 -12.96 -22.29 24.82
C THR A 382 -11.75 -22.91 24.13
N PHE A 383 -10.64 -22.23 24.22
CA PHE A 383 -9.35 -22.63 23.66
C PHE A 383 -8.37 -22.90 24.81
N GLU A 384 -7.66 -24.02 24.78
CA GLU A 384 -6.76 -24.44 25.85
C GLU A 384 -5.34 -24.70 25.33
N SER A 385 -4.35 -24.14 26.01
CA SER A 385 -2.92 -24.38 25.74
C SER A 385 -2.47 -25.75 26.26
N ASP A 386 -1.26 -26.16 25.90
CA ASP A 386 -0.59 -27.35 26.39
C ASP A 386 -0.30 -27.30 27.91
N THR A 387 -0.19 -26.09 28.49
CA THR A 387 -0.01 -25.84 29.93
C THR A 387 -1.33 -25.73 30.70
N GLY A 388 -2.47 -25.93 30.04
CA GLY A 388 -3.81 -25.87 30.67
C GLY A 388 -4.37 -24.46 30.85
N ARG A 389 -3.72 -23.41 30.30
CA ARG A 389 -4.30 -22.06 30.28
C ARG A 389 -5.47 -22.02 29.31
N LYS A 390 -6.52 -21.28 29.70
CA LYS A 390 -7.76 -21.18 28.92
C LYS A 390 -8.03 -19.75 28.49
N LEU A 391 -8.47 -19.63 27.24
CA LEU A 391 -9.07 -18.43 26.68
C LEU A 391 -10.48 -18.77 26.24
N GLU A 392 -11.41 -17.86 26.47
CA GLU A 392 -12.79 -17.99 26.00
C GLU A 392 -13.06 -16.89 24.96
N VAL A 393 -13.67 -17.25 23.86
CA VAL A 393 -14.16 -16.30 22.87
C VAL A 393 -15.67 -16.35 22.87
N THR A 394 -16.28 -15.19 23.07
CA THR A 394 -17.74 -15.00 23.07
C THR A 394 -18.15 -14.01 22.00
N ASN A 395 -19.43 -14.01 21.64
CA ASN A 395 -19.98 -12.99 20.75
C ASN A 395 -21.25 -12.35 21.32
N GLU A 396 -21.41 -11.08 21.02
CA GLU A 396 -22.67 -10.36 21.19
C GLU A 396 -23.08 -9.80 19.80
N GLY A 397 -24.10 -10.42 19.19
CA GLY A 397 -24.44 -10.17 17.81
C GLY A 397 -23.25 -10.51 16.89
N SER A 398 -22.74 -9.53 16.17
CA SER A 398 -21.57 -9.66 15.29
C SER A 398 -20.25 -9.26 15.97
N GLY A 399 -20.26 -8.75 17.19
CA GLY A 399 -19.05 -8.38 17.93
C GLY A 399 -18.40 -9.59 18.59
N LEU A 400 -17.06 -9.66 18.54
CA LEU A 400 -16.28 -10.71 19.22
C LEU A 400 -15.56 -10.15 20.44
N THR A 401 -15.49 -10.96 21.49
CA THR A 401 -14.81 -10.64 22.75
C THR A 401 -13.95 -11.82 23.19
N LEU A 402 -12.70 -11.53 23.52
CA LEU A 402 -11.76 -12.47 24.14
C LEU A 402 -11.81 -12.29 25.66
N ILE A 403 -11.86 -13.38 26.39
CA ILE A 403 -11.83 -13.43 27.85
C ILE A 403 -10.63 -14.26 28.27
N ALA A 404 -9.68 -13.62 28.95
CA ALA A 404 -8.49 -14.25 29.50
C ALA A 404 -8.66 -14.61 31.00
N ALA A 405 -7.60 -15.05 31.66
CA ALA A 405 -7.63 -15.51 33.03
C ALA A 405 -8.11 -14.46 34.06
N ASP A 406 -7.89 -13.18 33.79
CA ASP A 406 -8.34 -12.05 34.62
C ASP A 406 -9.85 -11.74 34.46
N LYS A 407 -10.52 -12.48 33.57
CA LYS A 407 -11.94 -12.35 33.22
C LYS A 407 -12.38 -10.97 32.73
N GLN A 408 -11.43 -10.10 32.33
CA GLN A 408 -11.78 -8.84 31.71
C GLN A 408 -12.13 -9.08 30.23
N PRO A 409 -13.26 -8.57 29.75
CA PRO A 409 -13.63 -8.69 28.35
C PRO A 409 -12.76 -7.80 27.48
N ILE A 410 -12.15 -8.39 26.44
CA ILE A 410 -11.27 -7.71 25.48
C ILE A 410 -11.93 -7.75 24.11
N PRO A 411 -12.48 -6.64 23.60
CA PRO A 411 -13.06 -6.60 22.26
C PRO A 411 -12.01 -6.92 21.18
N LEU A 412 -12.43 -7.65 20.14
CA LEU A 412 -11.60 -8.01 19.00
C LEU A 412 -11.99 -7.18 17.77
N GLN A 413 -11.03 -6.42 17.23
CA GLN A 413 -11.15 -5.68 15.98
C GLN A 413 -10.67 -6.58 14.83
N HIS A 414 -11.49 -6.78 13.81
CA HIS A 414 -11.16 -7.60 12.65
C HIS A 414 -10.16 -6.89 11.72
N GLU A 415 -9.05 -7.55 11.39
CA GLU A 415 -7.99 -7.02 10.53
C GLU A 415 -7.99 -7.65 9.11
N GLY A 416 -8.82 -8.66 8.91
CA GLY A 416 -8.94 -9.39 7.66
C GLY A 416 -8.72 -10.90 7.84
N GLY A 417 -9.40 -11.72 7.04
CA GLY A 417 -9.34 -13.17 7.18
C GLY A 417 -9.70 -13.64 8.60
N ASP A 418 -8.87 -14.48 9.19
CA ASP A 418 -9.01 -14.97 10.56
C ASP A 418 -8.07 -14.24 11.55
N VAL A 419 -7.73 -12.97 11.26
CA VAL A 419 -6.80 -12.13 12.04
C VAL A 419 -7.54 -10.99 12.73
N PHE A 420 -7.24 -10.79 14.01
CA PHE A 420 -7.87 -9.79 14.85
C PHE A 420 -6.84 -9.03 15.69
N LEU A 421 -7.16 -7.79 16.03
CA LEU A 421 -6.45 -7.02 17.04
C LEU A 421 -7.27 -7.01 18.34
N ALA A 422 -6.67 -7.44 19.42
CA ALA A 422 -7.28 -7.37 20.75
C ALA A 422 -7.15 -5.95 21.30
N LEU A 423 -8.27 -5.31 21.66
CA LEU A 423 -8.32 -3.90 22.08
C LEU A 423 -7.96 -3.73 23.57
N SER A 424 -6.79 -4.27 23.93
CA SER A 424 -6.21 -4.13 25.28
C SER A 424 -4.69 -3.95 25.16
N PRO A 425 -4.07 -2.99 25.86
CA PRO A 425 -2.63 -2.75 25.76
C PRO A 425 -1.76 -3.99 25.99
N ALA A 426 -2.17 -4.88 26.87
CA ALA A 426 -1.46 -6.13 27.17
C ALA A 426 -1.49 -7.14 26.00
N TRP A 427 -2.41 -6.98 25.04
CA TRP A 427 -2.65 -7.91 23.94
C TRP A 427 -2.32 -7.31 22.56
N GLN A 428 -1.94 -6.04 22.47
CA GLN A 428 -1.70 -5.36 21.18
C GLN A 428 -0.35 -5.70 20.53
N THR A 429 0.58 -6.29 21.29
CA THR A 429 1.92 -6.63 20.79
C THR A 429 1.89 -7.61 19.62
N PHE A 430 0.93 -8.53 19.61
CA PHE A 430 0.72 -9.49 18.53
C PHE A 430 -0.74 -9.51 18.09
N PRO A 431 -1.01 -9.88 16.83
CA PRO A 431 -2.39 -10.17 16.42
C PRO A 431 -2.90 -11.45 17.11
N VAL A 432 -4.20 -11.52 17.33
CA VAL A 432 -4.91 -12.77 17.64
C VAL A 432 -5.26 -13.44 16.30
N GLN A 433 -4.78 -14.64 16.09
CA GLN A 433 -4.98 -15.38 14.84
C GLN A 433 -5.75 -16.66 15.13
N PHE A 434 -6.78 -16.93 14.33
CA PHE A 434 -7.47 -18.21 14.38
C PHE A 434 -7.01 -19.12 13.24
N GLY A 435 -6.88 -20.41 13.54
CA GLY A 435 -6.60 -21.44 12.56
C GLY A 435 -7.83 -22.32 12.34
N ARG A 436 -7.99 -22.80 11.09
CA ARG A 436 -9.11 -23.67 10.71
C ARG A 436 -8.63 -25.04 10.25
N ALA A 437 -9.44 -26.07 10.57
CA ALA A 437 -9.36 -27.38 9.96
C ALA A 437 -10.76 -27.75 9.44
N ASP A 438 -10.83 -28.22 8.19
CA ASP A 438 -12.09 -28.56 7.53
C ASP A 438 -13.15 -27.43 7.59
N GLY A 439 -12.68 -26.18 7.46
CA GLY A 439 -13.51 -24.98 7.51
C GLY A 439 -13.93 -24.53 8.92
N LYS A 440 -13.68 -25.32 9.97
CA LYS A 440 -14.03 -25.01 11.36
C LYS A 440 -12.85 -24.37 12.09
N VAL A 441 -13.12 -23.35 12.87
CA VAL A 441 -12.12 -22.76 13.77
C VAL A 441 -11.73 -23.80 14.82
N CYS A 442 -10.43 -24.05 14.96
CA CYS A 442 -9.89 -25.03 15.89
C CYS A 442 -8.67 -24.53 16.67
N GLU A 443 -8.02 -23.47 16.23
CA GLU A 443 -6.82 -22.91 16.85
C GLU A 443 -7.02 -21.42 17.14
N LEU A 444 -6.34 -20.93 18.18
CA LEU A 444 -6.13 -19.52 18.49
C LEU A 444 -4.66 -19.32 18.85
N ALA A 445 -4.02 -18.32 18.24
CA ALA A 445 -2.64 -17.97 18.52
C ALA A 445 -2.50 -16.48 18.86
N HIS A 446 -1.57 -16.17 19.76
CA HIS A 446 -1.16 -14.81 20.12
C HIS A 446 0.36 -14.79 20.33
N GLY A 447 1.10 -14.27 19.37
CA GLY A 447 2.56 -14.37 19.35
C GLY A 447 3.05 -15.82 19.38
N GLY A 448 3.83 -16.16 20.39
CA GLY A 448 4.31 -17.54 20.62
C GLY A 448 3.29 -18.45 21.34
N GLU A 449 2.27 -17.89 21.93
CA GLU A 449 1.23 -18.66 22.62
C GLU A 449 0.24 -19.25 21.63
N TRP A 450 -0.13 -20.51 21.88
CA TRP A 450 -1.00 -21.26 21.00
C TRP A 450 -2.00 -22.11 21.82
N TYR A 451 -3.25 -22.09 21.40
CA TYR A 451 -4.38 -22.70 22.07
C TYR A 451 -5.25 -23.44 21.06
N VAL A 452 -5.93 -24.49 21.51
CA VAL A 452 -6.83 -25.27 20.65
C VAL A 452 -8.17 -25.52 21.34
N ASN A 453 -9.22 -25.69 20.55
CA ASN A 453 -10.54 -26.09 21.02
C ASN A 453 -10.82 -27.58 20.74
N ALA A 454 -12.05 -28.04 21.00
CA ALA A 454 -12.46 -29.42 20.81
C ALA A 454 -12.44 -29.90 19.33
N ASN A 455 -12.40 -28.99 18.37
CA ASN A 455 -12.34 -29.32 16.93
C ASN A 455 -10.91 -29.66 16.47
N TYR A 456 -9.90 -29.43 17.32
CA TYR A 456 -8.50 -29.69 16.95
C TYR A 456 -8.15 -31.17 17.14
N THR A 457 -7.74 -31.84 16.07
CA THR A 457 -7.45 -33.28 16.03
C THR A 457 -5.98 -33.62 15.74
N SER A 458 -5.15 -32.60 15.44
CA SER A 458 -3.74 -32.80 15.08
C SER A 458 -2.83 -32.88 16.31
N PRO A 459 -1.53 -33.23 16.19
CA PRO A 459 -0.58 -33.29 17.30
C PRO A 459 -0.46 -31.95 18.05
N ARG A 460 -0.33 -32.04 19.38
CA ARG A 460 -0.16 -30.86 20.26
C ARG A 460 1.30 -30.64 20.71
N ARG A 461 2.22 -31.52 20.35
CA ARG A 461 3.63 -31.41 20.70
C ARG A 461 4.46 -31.28 19.43
N PHE A 462 5.42 -30.38 19.47
CA PHE A 462 6.30 -30.06 18.35
C PHE A 462 7.73 -30.01 18.86
N ASP A 463 8.63 -30.63 18.13
CA ASP A 463 10.06 -30.53 18.39
C ASP A 463 10.52 -29.12 18.01
N VAL A 464 11.30 -28.50 18.88
CA VAL A 464 11.89 -27.18 18.68
C VAL A 464 13.40 -27.35 18.52
N PRO A 465 13.99 -26.99 17.39
CA PRO A 465 15.43 -26.97 17.24
C PRO A 465 16.10 -26.11 18.33
N ALA A 466 17.12 -26.65 18.98
CA ALA A 466 17.75 -26.01 20.13
C ALA A 466 18.31 -24.61 19.80
N GLU A 467 18.81 -24.44 18.56
CA GLU A 467 19.34 -23.19 18.06
C GLU A 467 18.28 -22.07 17.93
N TYR A 468 16.98 -22.39 17.84
CA TYR A 468 15.93 -21.38 17.71
C TYR A 468 15.80 -20.49 18.94
N GLN A 469 16.15 -20.99 20.12
CA GLN A 469 16.12 -20.18 21.35
C GLN A 469 17.07 -18.96 21.28
N ALA A 470 18.19 -19.10 20.56
CA ALA A 470 19.14 -18.01 20.37
C ALA A 470 18.57 -16.88 19.48
N LEU A 471 17.56 -17.19 18.64
CA LEU A 471 17.00 -16.30 17.64
C LEU A 471 15.76 -15.53 18.13
N VAL A 472 15.06 -16.09 19.14
CA VAL A 472 13.88 -15.44 19.76
C VAL A 472 14.28 -14.11 20.38
N GLY A 473 13.50 -13.05 20.13
CA GLY A 473 13.78 -11.75 20.72
C GLY A 473 13.05 -10.60 20.06
N HIS A 474 13.32 -9.41 20.54
CA HIS A 474 12.84 -8.15 20.01
C HIS A 474 13.99 -7.43 19.30
N TYR A 475 13.79 -7.10 18.04
CA TYR A 475 14.79 -6.45 17.17
C TYR A 475 14.24 -5.12 16.69
N CYS A 476 15.03 -4.04 16.76
CA CYS A 476 14.62 -2.70 16.39
C CYS A 476 15.60 -2.05 15.42
N SER A 477 15.10 -1.10 14.66
CA SER A 477 15.88 -0.28 13.73
C SER A 477 15.38 1.16 13.73
N ASP A 478 16.23 2.07 13.25
CA ASP A 478 15.85 3.48 13.04
C ASP A 478 15.08 3.69 11.71
N SER A 479 14.89 2.63 10.94
CA SER A 479 14.15 2.72 9.68
C SER A 479 12.66 3.02 9.93
N PRO A 480 12.11 4.11 9.37
CA PRO A 480 10.70 4.43 9.54
C PRO A 480 9.77 3.42 8.86
N TRP A 481 10.31 2.53 8.03
CA TRP A 481 9.55 1.48 7.33
C TRP A 481 9.37 0.20 8.14
N ARG A 482 10.32 -0.11 9.00
CA ARG A 482 10.30 -1.31 9.85
C ARG A 482 11.12 -1.04 11.10
N ARG A 483 10.48 -0.49 12.10
CA ARG A 483 11.16 -0.11 13.35
C ARG A 483 11.32 -1.25 14.33
N SER A 484 10.44 -2.25 14.25
CA SER A 484 10.34 -3.30 15.24
C SER A 484 9.99 -4.62 14.57
N VAL A 485 10.62 -5.70 15.01
CA VAL A 485 10.31 -7.10 14.67
C VAL A 485 10.47 -7.95 15.92
N ARG A 486 9.48 -8.77 16.21
CA ARG A 486 9.55 -9.76 17.28
C ARG A 486 9.60 -11.17 16.70
N ILE A 487 10.58 -11.94 17.11
CA ILE A 487 10.73 -13.34 16.74
C ILE A 487 10.29 -14.20 17.92
N VAL A 488 9.35 -15.08 17.67
CA VAL A 488 8.80 -16.02 18.65
C VAL A 488 8.84 -17.45 18.12
N ILE A 489 8.74 -18.43 19.02
CA ILE A 489 8.58 -19.84 18.64
C ILE A 489 7.11 -20.22 18.84
N ARG A 490 6.51 -20.84 17.83
CA ARG A 490 5.17 -21.41 17.87
C ARG A 490 5.10 -22.68 17.03
N LYS A 491 4.57 -23.76 17.58
CA LYS A 491 4.42 -25.07 16.89
C LYS A 491 5.73 -25.57 16.26
N GLY A 492 6.87 -25.45 16.99
CA GLY A 492 8.18 -25.92 16.53
C GLY A 492 8.88 -25.04 15.48
N LYS A 493 8.27 -23.93 15.06
CA LYS A 493 8.81 -22.99 14.05
C LYS A 493 9.05 -21.61 14.64
N LEU A 494 9.96 -20.85 14.01
CA LEU A 494 10.08 -19.41 14.25
C LEU A 494 8.98 -18.66 13.52
N TRP A 495 8.48 -17.60 14.15
CA TRP A 495 7.46 -16.70 13.59
C TRP A 495 7.92 -15.25 13.76
N MET A 496 7.79 -14.47 12.71
CA MET A 496 8.02 -13.04 12.72
C MET A 496 6.71 -12.31 13.04
N ASP A 497 6.72 -11.47 14.08
CA ASP A 497 5.58 -10.71 14.60
C ASP A 497 4.34 -11.58 14.91
N GLY A 498 4.55 -12.86 15.18
CA GLY A 498 3.50 -13.84 15.41
C GLY A 498 2.60 -14.12 14.19
N SER A 499 2.89 -13.56 13.03
CA SER A 499 2.04 -13.66 11.84
C SER A 499 2.67 -14.38 10.65
N ALA A 500 3.97 -14.22 10.41
CA ALA A 500 4.68 -14.83 9.30
C ALA A 500 5.62 -15.95 9.78
N PRO A 501 5.44 -17.20 9.34
CA PRO A 501 6.38 -18.28 9.67
C PRO A 501 7.72 -18.06 8.96
N LEU A 502 8.79 -18.53 9.59
CA LEU A 502 10.14 -18.52 9.04
C LEU A 502 10.54 -19.94 8.64
N GLU A 503 10.74 -20.17 7.34
CA GLU A 503 11.13 -21.44 6.78
C GLU A 503 12.66 -21.50 6.57
N PRO A 504 13.39 -22.47 7.14
CA PRO A 504 14.84 -22.50 7.10
C PRO A 504 15.39 -22.71 5.68
N LEU A 505 16.34 -21.85 5.26
CA LEU A 505 17.09 -21.96 4.00
C LEU A 505 18.56 -22.37 4.24
N GLY A 506 19.07 -22.19 5.45
CA GLY A 506 20.43 -22.51 5.83
C GLY A 506 20.75 -22.02 7.24
N LYS A 507 22.04 -22.02 7.63
CA LYS A 507 22.44 -21.53 8.95
C LYS A 507 22.07 -20.04 9.11
N GLY A 508 21.14 -19.76 10.04
CA GLY A 508 20.71 -18.40 10.36
C GLY A 508 19.89 -17.69 9.28
N LEU A 509 19.67 -18.31 8.12
CA LEU A 509 18.90 -17.74 7.01
C LEU A 509 17.56 -18.45 6.87
N PHE A 510 16.50 -17.67 6.76
CA PHE A 510 15.11 -18.14 6.65
C PHE A 510 14.39 -17.39 5.55
N ARG A 511 13.47 -18.06 4.87
CA ARG A 511 12.44 -17.44 4.04
C ARG A 511 11.29 -16.98 4.93
N ILE A 512 10.74 -15.80 4.64
CA ILE A 512 9.57 -15.25 5.33
C ILE A 512 8.31 -15.70 4.58
N GLY A 513 7.37 -16.31 5.30
CA GLY A 513 6.10 -16.79 4.75
C GLY A 513 6.13 -18.25 4.30
N GLU A 514 4.95 -18.75 3.89
CA GLU A 514 4.73 -20.16 3.55
C GLU A 514 5.02 -20.48 2.07
N GLU A 515 5.00 -19.48 1.21
CA GLU A 515 5.17 -19.66 -0.23
C GLU A 515 6.61 -20.07 -0.59
N SER A 516 6.76 -21.24 -1.21
CA SER A 516 8.09 -21.80 -1.54
C SER A 516 8.91 -20.93 -2.50
N HIS A 517 8.27 -20.07 -3.27
CA HIS A 517 8.87 -19.12 -4.21
C HIS A 517 9.05 -17.71 -3.62
N GLY A 518 8.60 -17.45 -2.37
CA GLY A 518 8.73 -16.14 -1.75
C GLY A 518 10.19 -15.69 -1.66
N PRO A 519 10.54 -14.49 -2.14
CA PRO A 519 11.91 -14.00 -2.15
C PRO A 519 12.33 -13.32 -0.85
N ASP A 520 11.39 -13.01 0.04
CA ASP A 520 11.69 -12.29 1.26
C ASP A 520 12.42 -13.16 2.28
N THR A 521 13.45 -12.60 2.92
CA THR A 521 14.34 -13.33 3.83
C THR A 521 14.56 -12.64 5.15
N ALA A 522 14.81 -13.46 6.18
CA ALA A 522 15.29 -13.05 7.49
C ALA A 522 16.61 -13.77 7.77
N GLU A 523 17.67 -13.04 8.08
CA GLU A 523 19.01 -13.57 8.37
C GLU A 523 19.47 -13.13 9.75
N PHE A 524 19.84 -14.11 10.60
CA PHE A 524 20.33 -13.87 11.95
C PHE A 524 21.84 -13.94 12.00
N LEU A 525 22.46 -12.89 12.55
CA LEU A 525 23.89 -12.68 12.56
C LEU A 525 24.39 -12.30 13.96
N HIS A 526 25.70 -12.35 14.13
CA HIS A 526 26.40 -11.92 15.34
C HIS A 526 25.89 -12.60 16.62
N LEU A 527 26.08 -13.94 16.70
CA LEU A 527 25.76 -14.67 17.93
C LEU A 527 26.76 -14.31 19.04
N ALA A 528 26.23 -13.82 20.16
CA ALA A 528 26.99 -13.56 21.39
C ALA A 528 26.14 -13.97 22.59
N ASP A 529 26.74 -14.59 23.60
CA ASP A 529 26.11 -15.06 24.82
C ASP A 529 24.84 -15.91 24.56
N GLY A 530 24.87 -16.73 23.51
CA GLY A 530 23.75 -17.58 23.12
C GLY A 530 22.57 -16.85 22.47
N LYS A 531 22.74 -15.59 22.04
CA LYS A 531 21.71 -14.77 21.41
C LYS A 531 22.20 -14.19 20.09
N ALA A 532 21.35 -14.16 19.06
CA ALA A 532 21.61 -13.39 17.85
C ALA A 532 21.38 -11.90 18.12
N LEU A 533 22.35 -11.05 17.78
CA LEU A 533 22.31 -9.63 18.03
C LEU A 533 21.76 -8.82 16.86
N LEU A 534 21.90 -9.32 15.64
CA LEU A 534 21.45 -8.67 14.41
C LEU A 534 20.49 -9.58 13.65
N LEU A 535 19.36 -9.03 13.26
CA LEU A 535 18.43 -9.59 12.30
C LEU A 535 18.43 -8.71 11.04
N LYS A 536 18.75 -9.28 9.89
CA LYS A 536 18.53 -8.64 8.60
C LYS A 536 17.21 -9.10 8.00
N VAL A 537 16.32 -8.18 7.66
CA VAL A 537 15.10 -8.47 6.92
C VAL A 537 15.20 -7.82 5.54
N ASN A 538 15.28 -8.63 4.49
CA ASN A 538 15.49 -8.16 3.12
C ASN A 538 16.70 -7.21 2.99
N GLY A 539 17.78 -7.47 3.75
CA GLY A 539 18.98 -6.65 3.79
C GLY A 539 18.94 -5.44 4.73
N GLY A 540 17.80 -5.14 5.35
CA GLY A 540 17.67 -4.07 6.36
C GLY A 540 18.02 -4.56 7.77
N ASP A 541 18.86 -3.82 8.47
CA ASP A 541 19.37 -4.17 9.79
C ASP A 541 18.38 -3.84 10.91
N LEU A 542 18.15 -4.82 11.81
CA LEU A 542 17.44 -4.63 13.07
C LEU A 542 18.31 -5.22 14.20
N TRP A 543 18.57 -4.42 15.22
CA TRP A 543 19.39 -4.83 16.34
C TRP A 543 18.55 -5.32 17.51
N ARG A 544 18.99 -6.39 18.14
CA ARG A 544 18.33 -6.91 19.34
C ARG A 544 18.33 -5.86 20.43
N ILE A 545 17.18 -5.66 21.04
CA ILE A 545 17.03 -4.88 22.26
C ILE A 545 16.64 -5.78 23.43
N GLU A 546 17.08 -5.41 24.62
CA GLU A 546 16.56 -6.05 25.83
C GLU A 546 15.21 -5.40 26.15
N THR A 547 14.14 -6.20 26.10
CA THR A 547 12.83 -5.78 26.64
C THR A 547 12.82 -6.08 28.12
N ALA A 548 12.59 -5.04 28.93
CA ALA A 548 12.42 -5.16 30.36
C ALA A 548 11.18 -6.01 30.70
#